data_b9bbb688297a458510e76159683eac77
#
_entry.id   b9bbb688297a458510e76159683eac77
#
_cell.length_a   1.000
_cell.length_b   1.000
_cell.length_c   1.000
_cell.angle_alpha   90.00
_cell.angle_beta   90.00
_cell.angle_gamma   90.00
#
_symmetry.space_group_name_H-M   'P 1'
#
loop_
_entity.id
_entity.type
_entity.pdbx_description
1 polymer ?
#
loop_
_entity_poly.entity_id
_entity_poly.type
_entity_poly.pdbx_seq_one_letter_code
_entity_poly.pdbx_strand_id
1 'polypeptide(L)'
;MLDLGCHPGAWLQVACQSLGPRSKGGLVLGIDIQETSKPGRYTDDRVKILHGDAREVDGTVWKSYAARGLDVVLSDMCHWTHGNSVIDSAKSLDLARTAFEISLYEEEGYRLLKPGGSLVMKILQGAGIEEFARELKTYYKTVKHHRPKATRSESKEVFLIGLNKL
;
A
#
# COMPACT_ATOMS: atom_id res chain seq x y z
N MET A 1 -0.41 -8.68 -5.29
CA MET A 1 -0.65 -7.38 -4.62
C MET A 1 0.08 -7.37 -3.28
N LEU A 2 0.56 -6.21 -2.82
CA LEU A 2 1.11 -5.98 -1.48
C LEU A 2 0.18 -5.04 -0.71
N ASP A 3 -0.07 -5.32 0.56
CA ASP A 3 -0.89 -4.52 1.47
C ASP A 3 -0.04 -4.12 2.69
N LEU A 4 0.38 -2.86 2.73
CA LEU A 4 1.21 -2.26 3.77
C LEU A 4 0.30 -1.66 4.85
N GLY A 5 0.47 -2.07 6.11
CA GLY A 5 -0.44 -1.74 7.20
C GLY A 5 -1.73 -2.58 7.12
N CYS A 6 -1.58 -3.88 6.94
CA CYS A 6 -2.70 -4.76 6.62
C CYS A 6 -3.63 -5.08 7.80
N HIS A 7 -3.27 -4.72 9.05
CA HIS A 7 -4.11 -4.97 10.22
C HIS A 7 -5.42 -4.14 10.15
N PRO A 8 -6.58 -4.68 10.54
CA PRO A 8 -6.90 -6.06 10.93
C PRO A 8 -7.27 -6.99 9.76
N GLY A 9 -7.01 -6.62 8.51
CA GLY A 9 -7.20 -7.47 7.34
C GLY A 9 -8.36 -7.10 6.42
N ALA A 10 -8.95 -5.92 6.58
CA ALA A 10 -10.07 -5.48 5.73
C ALA A 10 -9.65 -5.38 4.25
N TRP A 11 -8.49 -4.81 3.98
CA TRP A 11 -7.98 -4.67 2.61
C TRP A 11 -7.50 -6.00 2.04
N LEU A 12 -6.97 -6.91 2.87
CA LEU A 12 -6.60 -8.27 2.46
C LEU A 12 -7.81 -9.03 1.87
N GLN A 13 -9.00 -8.85 2.45
CA GLN A 13 -10.22 -9.47 1.94
C GLN A 13 -10.59 -8.95 0.55
N VAL A 14 -10.60 -7.63 0.37
CA VAL A 14 -10.91 -7.00 -0.92
C VAL A 14 -9.87 -7.35 -1.97
N ALA A 15 -8.59 -7.33 -1.59
CA ALA A 15 -7.48 -7.70 -2.48
C ALA A 15 -7.59 -9.16 -2.93
N CYS A 16 -7.90 -10.09 -2.00
CA CYS A 16 -8.07 -11.50 -2.34
C CYS A 16 -9.27 -11.73 -3.27
N GLN A 17 -10.41 -11.08 -3.00
CA GLN A 17 -11.58 -11.15 -3.89
C GLN A 17 -11.25 -10.62 -5.28
N SER A 18 -10.46 -9.54 -5.38
CA SER A 18 -10.05 -8.94 -6.66
C SER A 18 -9.16 -9.86 -7.51
N LEU A 19 -8.49 -10.86 -6.92
CA LEU A 19 -7.77 -11.89 -7.68
C LEU A 19 -8.70 -12.78 -8.51
N GLY A 20 -10.00 -12.82 -8.17
CA GLY A 20 -10.97 -13.70 -8.80
C GLY A 20 -10.80 -15.17 -8.41
N PRO A 21 -11.24 -16.12 -9.25
CA PRO A 21 -11.19 -17.55 -8.94
C PRO A 21 -9.78 -18.04 -8.65
N ARG A 22 -9.67 -19.02 -7.74
CA ARG A 22 -8.36 -19.65 -7.38
C ARG A 22 -7.59 -20.18 -8.59
N SER A 23 -8.28 -20.66 -9.60
CA SER A 23 -7.70 -21.16 -10.85
C SER A 23 -6.87 -20.13 -11.59
N LYS A 24 -7.10 -18.82 -11.37
CA LYS A 24 -6.29 -17.74 -11.95
C LYS A 24 -4.98 -17.51 -11.20
N GLY A 25 -4.80 -18.13 -10.03
CA GLY A 25 -3.63 -17.91 -9.19
C GLY A 25 -3.63 -16.50 -8.58
N GLY A 26 -2.43 -15.98 -8.35
CA GLY A 26 -2.21 -14.66 -7.75
C GLY A 26 -1.71 -14.75 -6.31
N LEU A 27 -1.33 -13.61 -5.75
CA LEU A 27 -0.83 -13.46 -4.40
C LEU A 27 -1.32 -12.14 -3.81
N VAL A 28 -1.75 -12.19 -2.56
CA VAL A 28 -1.87 -11.02 -1.68
C VAL A 28 -0.89 -11.21 -0.53
N LEU A 29 0.08 -10.33 -0.43
CA LEU A 29 1.04 -10.29 0.66
C LEU A 29 0.69 -9.09 1.55
N GLY A 30 0.35 -9.34 2.81
CA GLY A 30 0.14 -8.32 3.82
C GLY A 30 1.36 -8.18 4.73
N ILE A 31 1.62 -6.99 5.24
CA ILE A 31 2.58 -6.76 6.30
C ILE A 31 2.07 -5.71 7.27
N ASP A 32 2.26 -5.96 8.57
CA ASP A 32 1.92 -5.03 9.64
C ASP A 32 2.84 -5.22 10.85
N ILE A 33 3.08 -4.14 11.57
CA ILE A 33 3.77 -4.16 12.87
C ILE A 33 2.91 -4.80 13.97
N GLN A 34 1.60 -4.84 13.77
CA GLN A 34 0.67 -5.55 14.64
C GLN A 34 0.47 -6.97 14.11
N GLU A 35 0.48 -7.93 15.04
CA GLU A 35 0.16 -9.32 14.69
C GLU A 35 -1.22 -9.40 14.07
N THR A 36 -1.29 -9.92 12.86
CA THR A 36 -2.50 -9.95 12.06
C THR A 36 -2.81 -11.38 11.63
N SER A 37 -3.97 -11.87 12.03
CA SER A 37 -4.47 -13.15 11.58
C SER A 37 -5.14 -13.02 10.22
N LYS A 38 -4.99 -14.03 9.38
CA LYS A 38 -5.69 -14.08 8.10
C LYS A 38 -7.21 -14.09 8.35
N PRO A 39 -7.98 -13.13 7.79
CA PRO A 39 -9.43 -13.10 7.95
C PRO A 39 -10.07 -14.41 7.46
N GLY A 40 -11.01 -14.96 8.22
CA GLY A 40 -11.65 -16.22 7.87
C GLY A 40 -12.64 -16.13 6.71
N ARG A 41 -13.11 -14.92 6.36
CA ARG A 41 -14.00 -14.68 5.23
C ARG A 41 -13.29 -13.97 4.10
N TYR A 42 -13.66 -14.29 2.86
CA TYR A 42 -13.18 -13.63 1.63
C TYR A 42 -11.66 -13.73 1.41
N THR A 43 -10.98 -14.64 2.11
CA THR A 43 -9.55 -14.94 1.91
C THR A 43 -9.33 -16.44 1.71
N ASP A 44 -8.22 -16.77 1.10
CA ASP A 44 -7.79 -18.15 0.86
C ASP A 44 -6.27 -18.30 1.04
N ASP A 45 -5.69 -19.39 0.54
CA ASP A 45 -4.26 -19.72 0.65
C ASP A 45 -3.33 -18.77 -0.14
N ARG A 46 -3.89 -17.95 -1.03
CA ARG A 46 -3.15 -16.90 -1.77
C ARG A 46 -2.82 -15.69 -0.91
N VAL A 47 -3.46 -15.55 0.27
CA VAL A 47 -3.14 -14.50 1.25
C VAL A 47 -2.03 -15.00 2.17
N LYS A 48 -0.92 -14.25 2.19
CA LYS A 48 0.20 -14.42 3.11
C LYS A 48 0.36 -13.16 3.92
N ILE A 49 0.72 -13.29 5.19
CA ILE A 49 0.88 -12.17 6.11
C ILE A 49 2.26 -12.28 6.77
N LEU A 50 2.98 -11.18 6.77
CA LEU A 50 4.22 -10.97 7.49
C LEU A 50 3.96 -10.09 8.70
N HIS A 51 4.56 -10.43 9.83
CA HIS A 51 4.57 -9.58 11.02
C HIS A 51 5.91 -8.86 11.09
N GLY A 52 5.90 -7.54 11.07
CA GLY A 52 7.10 -6.71 11.15
C GLY A 52 6.93 -5.33 10.53
N ASP A 53 8.00 -4.56 10.61
CA ASP A 53 8.06 -3.24 9.97
C ASP A 53 8.41 -3.39 8.49
N ALA A 54 7.56 -2.85 7.62
CA ALA A 54 7.76 -2.91 6.18
C ALA A 54 9.08 -2.24 5.72
N ARG A 55 9.59 -1.29 6.51
CA ARG A 55 10.87 -0.60 6.25
C ARG A 55 12.09 -1.50 6.47
N GLU A 56 11.94 -2.53 7.28
CA GLU A 56 13.01 -3.45 7.67
C GLU A 56 13.01 -4.73 6.82
N VAL A 57 12.06 -4.87 5.89
CA VAL A 57 11.96 -6.06 5.05
C VAL A 57 13.05 -6.03 3.98
N ASP A 58 13.91 -7.03 4.05
CA ASP A 58 14.96 -7.26 3.07
C ASP A 58 14.39 -7.64 1.69
N GLY A 59 15.09 -7.25 0.64
CA GLY A 59 14.70 -7.54 -0.74
C GLY A 59 14.61 -9.04 -1.07
N THR A 60 15.38 -9.89 -0.38
CA THR A 60 15.31 -11.35 -0.52
C THR A 60 13.95 -11.87 -0.08
N VAL A 61 13.35 -11.27 0.94
CA VAL A 61 11.99 -11.60 1.40
C VAL A 61 10.98 -11.25 0.31
N TRP A 62 11.04 -10.04 -0.26
CA TRP A 62 10.16 -9.66 -1.36
C TRP A 62 10.29 -10.63 -2.55
N LYS A 63 11.51 -10.95 -2.94
CA LYS A 63 11.80 -11.90 -4.04
C LYS A 63 11.24 -13.30 -3.75
N SER A 64 11.30 -13.77 -2.50
CA SER A 64 10.82 -15.11 -2.11
C SER A 64 9.30 -15.27 -2.29
N TYR A 65 8.54 -14.22 -2.02
CA TYR A 65 7.07 -14.22 -2.20
C TYR A 65 6.63 -13.78 -3.59
N ALA A 66 7.31 -12.83 -4.18
CA ALA A 66 6.90 -12.16 -5.40
C ALA A 66 8.02 -12.11 -6.45
N ALA A 67 8.61 -13.28 -6.78
CA ALA A 67 9.77 -13.39 -7.68
C ALA A 67 9.59 -12.68 -9.04
N ARG A 68 8.36 -12.52 -9.52
CA ARG A 68 8.04 -11.80 -10.77
C ARG A 68 7.56 -10.38 -10.54
N GLY A 69 7.71 -9.84 -9.33
CA GLY A 69 7.14 -8.56 -8.92
C GLY A 69 5.61 -8.59 -8.77
N LEU A 70 5.08 -7.45 -8.37
CA LEU A 70 3.67 -7.25 -8.05
C LEU A 70 3.03 -6.25 -9.03
N ASP A 71 1.71 -6.34 -9.16
CA ASP A 71 0.93 -5.43 -10.02
C ASP A 71 0.37 -4.24 -9.25
N VAL A 72 0.18 -4.40 -7.94
CA VAL A 72 -0.42 -3.37 -7.08
C VAL A 72 0.26 -3.35 -5.70
N VAL A 73 0.57 -2.16 -5.23
CA VAL A 73 0.93 -1.86 -3.84
C VAL A 73 -0.18 -1.00 -3.23
N LEU A 74 -0.70 -1.45 -2.12
CA LEU A 74 -1.70 -0.76 -1.30
C LEU A 74 -1.05 -0.33 0.01
N SER A 75 -1.43 0.81 0.56
CA SER A 75 -0.99 1.25 1.88
C SER A 75 -2.13 1.89 2.64
N ASP A 76 -2.52 1.25 3.73
CA ASP A 76 -3.39 1.79 4.77
C ASP A 76 -2.60 2.05 6.07
N MET A 77 -1.28 2.18 5.96
CA MET A 77 -0.44 2.48 7.12
C MET A 77 -0.91 3.74 7.83
N CYS A 78 -1.08 3.64 9.12
CA CYS A 78 -1.53 4.73 9.96
C CYS A 78 -0.75 4.73 11.28
N HIS A 79 -0.40 5.90 11.77
CA HIS A 79 0.12 6.07 13.13
C HIS A 79 -1.02 6.41 14.10
N TRP A 80 -0.77 6.26 15.39
CA TRP A 80 -1.69 6.75 16.41
C TRP A 80 -1.78 8.27 16.31
N THR A 81 -3.01 8.79 16.09
CA THR A 81 -3.25 10.23 16.02
C THR A 81 -3.13 10.85 17.40
N HIS A 82 -2.47 12.01 17.48
CA HIS A 82 -2.25 12.77 18.71
C HIS A 82 -3.27 13.89 18.88
N GLY A 83 -4.21 14.06 17.95
CA GLY A 83 -5.16 15.16 17.93
C GLY A 83 -4.57 16.48 17.43
N ASN A 84 -3.28 16.52 17.07
CA ASN A 84 -2.65 17.66 16.43
C ASN A 84 -2.59 17.43 14.91
N SER A 85 -3.45 18.13 14.18
CA SER A 85 -3.60 17.91 12.75
C SER A 85 -2.34 18.15 11.91
N VAL A 86 -1.44 19.02 12.35
CA VAL A 86 -0.17 19.30 11.66
C VAL A 86 0.79 18.13 11.83
N ILE A 87 0.96 17.66 13.06
CA ILE A 87 1.83 16.53 13.37
C ILE A 87 1.27 15.26 12.72
N ASP A 88 -0.03 15.03 12.83
CA ASP A 88 -0.68 13.83 12.32
C ASP A 88 -0.60 13.77 10.77
N SER A 89 -0.77 14.90 10.08
CA SER A 89 -0.62 14.93 8.62
C SER A 89 0.83 14.75 8.17
N ALA A 90 1.81 15.31 8.88
CA ALA A 90 3.22 15.11 8.58
C ALA A 90 3.62 13.64 8.71
N LYS A 91 3.26 12.97 9.81
CA LYS A 91 3.52 11.53 10.01
C LYS A 91 2.80 10.66 8.97
N SER A 92 1.58 11.03 8.57
CA SER A 92 0.86 10.33 7.52
C SER A 92 1.55 10.47 6.16
N LEU A 93 2.12 11.64 5.86
CA LEU A 93 2.92 11.86 4.67
C LEU A 93 4.20 11.00 4.67
N ASP A 94 4.88 10.88 5.81
CA ASP A 94 6.07 10.05 5.96
C ASP A 94 5.76 8.57 5.69
N LEU A 95 4.64 8.06 6.21
CA LEU A 95 4.20 6.69 5.93
C LEU A 95 3.84 6.48 4.45
N ALA A 96 3.21 7.47 3.82
CA ALA A 96 2.93 7.40 2.39
C ALA A 96 4.22 7.43 1.55
N ARG A 97 5.23 8.21 1.95
CA ARG A 97 6.57 8.19 1.33
C ARG A 97 7.24 6.83 1.47
N THR A 98 7.16 6.22 2.66
CA THR A 98 7.64 4.85 2.87
C THR A 98 6.98 3.86 1.89
N ALA A 99 5.66 3.90 1.73
CA ALA A 99 4.96 3.03 0.78
C ALA A 99 5.39 3.28 -0.67
N PHE A 100 5.61 4.54 -1.02
CA PHE A 100 6.13 4.92 -2.33
C PHE A 100 7.55 4.39 -2.57
N GLU A 101 8.46 4.57 -1.61
CA GLU A 101 9.84 4.06 -1.68
C GLU A 101 9.87 2.54 -1.81
N ILE A 102 9.05 1.81 -1.03
CA ILE A 102 8.89 0.36 -1.16
C ILE A 102 8.40 0.00 -2.56
N SER A 103 7.46 0.76 -3.14
CA SER A 103 6.97 0.52 -4.50
C SER A 103 8.03 0.72 -5.59
N LEU A 104 9.06 1.50 -5.29
CA LEU A 104 10.18 1.76 -6.19
C LEU A 104 11.33 0.76 -6.01
N TYR A 105 11.24 -0.14 -5.01
CA TYR A 105 12.31 -1.07 -4.73
C TYR A 105 12.75 -1.82 -6.00
N GLU A 106 14.03 -1.69 -6.31
CA GLU A 106 14.68 -2.36 -7.43
C GLU A 106 16.08 -2.83 -7.02
N GLU A 107 16.42 -4.07 -7.33
CA GLU A 107 17.71 -4.65 -7.04
C GLU A 107 18.06 -5.73 -8.08
N GLU A 108 19.21 -5.63 -8.71
CA GLU A 108 19.71 -6.62 -9.69
C GLU A 108 18.68 -7.00 -10.77
N GLY A 109 17.93 -6.00 -11.26
CA GLY A 109 16.88 -6.20 -12.27
C GLY A 109 15.54 -6.72 -11.75
N TYR A 110 15.46 -7.06 -10.46
CA TYR A 110 14.18 -7.32 -9.81
C TYR A 110 13.49 -6.00 -9.45
N ARG A 111 12.19 -5.91 -9.73
CA ARG A 111 11.33 -4.77 -9.36
C ARG A 111 10.15 -5.26 -8.56
N LEU A 112 9.98 -4.72 -7.34
CA LEU A 112 8.85 -5.11 -6.48
C LEU A 112 7.52 -4.73 -7.14
N LEU A 113 7.33 -3.48 -7.52
CA LEU A 113 6.18 -3.07 -8.33
C LEU A 113 6.60 -2.99 -9.80
N LYS A 114 5.98 -3.81 -10.64
CA LYS A 114 6.27 -3.90 -12.07
C LYS A 114 5.98 -2.59 -12.81
N PRO A 115 6.63 -2.34 -13.95
CA PRO A 115 6.16 -1.33 -14.91
C PRO A 115 4.69 -1.57 -15.26
N GLY A 116 3.90 -0.51 -15.36
CA GLY A 116 2.45 -0.58 -15.53
C GLY A 116 1.67 -0.84 -14.24
N GLY A 117 2.35 -1.15 -13.14
CA GLY A 117 1.73 -1.36 -11.83
C GLY A 117 1.13 -0.10 -11.22
N SER A 118 0.40 -0.28 -10.12
CA SER A 118 -0.33 0.81 -9.45
C SER A 118 0.00 0.86 -7.96
N LEU A 119 0.01 2.08 -7.43
CA LEU A 119 0.20 2.38 -6.01
C LEU A 119 -1.01 3.13 -5.48
N VAL A 120 -1.54 2.70 -4.35
CA VAL A 120 -2.65 3.37 -3.64
C VAL A 120 -2.23 3.59 -2.20
N MET A 121 -2.25 4.84 -1.75
CA MET A 121 -1.83 5.20 -0.39
C MET A 121 -2.90 6.05 0.28
N LYS A 122 -3.29 5.68 1.49
CA LYS A 122 -4.05 6.57 2.38
C LYS A 122 -3.13 7.66 2.92
N ILE A 123 -3.63 8.89 2.99
CA ILE A 123 -2.91 10.03 3.53
C ILE A 123 -3.89 10.99 4.21
N LEU A 124 -3.47 11.64 5.28
CA LEU A 124 -4.24 12.72 5.90
C LEU A 124 -3.94 14.04 5.19
N GLN A 125 -4.98 14.77 4.82
CA GLN A 125 -4.83 16.09 4.19
C GLN A 125 -3.99 17.03 5.06
N GLY A 126 -2.97 17.64 4.46
CA GLY A 126 -2.03 18.54 5.12
C GLY A 126 -0.98 19.11 4.16
N ALA A 127 -0.01 19.81 4.72
CA ALA A 127 1.10 20.38 3.95
C ALA A 127 1.95 19.29 3.29
N GLY A 128 2.53 19.59 2.12
CA GLY A 128 3.45 18.71 1.40
C GLY A 128 2.79 17.68 0.47
N ILE A 129 1.47 17.46 0.54
CA ILE A 129 0.78 16.48 -0.31
C ILE A 129 0.88 16.83 -1.79
N GLU A 130 0.68 18.10 -2.15
CA GLU A 130 0.73 18.55 -3.54
C GLU A 130 2.15 18.42 -4.13
N GLU A 131 3.17 18.64 -3.32
CA GLU A 131 4.56 18.43 -3.71
C GLU A 131 4.84 16.94 -3.93
N PHE A 132 4.37 16.11 -3.01
CA PHE A 132 4.48 14.65 -3.12
C PHE A 132 3.70 14.13 -4.34
N ALA A 133 2.51 14.65 -4.61
CA ALA A 133 1.76 14.29 -5.81
C ALA A 133 2.48 14.69 -7.11
N ARG A 134 3.21 15.82 -7.11
CA ARG A 134 4.06 16.22 -8.25
C ARG A 134 5.26 15.29 -8.43
N GLU A 135 5.89 14.88 -7.34
CA GLU A 135 6.96 13.88 -7.34
C GLU A 135 6.48 12.56 -7.94
N LEU A 136 5.32 12.04 -7.51
CA LEU A 136 4.76 10.81 -8.05
C LEU A 136 4.54 10.85 -9.57
N LYS A 137 4.24 12.00 -10.15
CA LYS A 137 4.05 12.15 -11.61
C LYS A 137 5.33 11.88 -12.42
N THR A 138 6.50 11.85 -11.79
CA THR A 138 7.74 11.46 -12.45
C THR A 138 7.91 9.95 -12.57
N TYR A 139 7.12 9.19 -11.80
CA TYR A 139 7.18 7.72 -11.72
C TYR A 139 5.91 7.03 -12.23
N TYR A 140 4.80 7.75 -12.32
CA TYR A 140 3.50 7.18 -12.72
C TYR A 140 2.87 8.02 -13.83
N LYS A 141 2.31 7.38 -14.85
CA LYS A 141 1.64 8.08 -15.97
C LYS A 141 0.46 8.92 -15.50
N THR A 142 -0.23 8.48 -14.44
CA THR A 142 -1.38 9.19 -13.90
C THR A 142 -1.32 9.21 -12.37
N VAL A 143 -1.48 10.39 -11.78
CA VAL A 143 -1.61 10.57 -10.33
C VAL A 143 -2.96 11.22 -10.04
N LYS A 144 -3.71 10.64 -9.11
CA LYS A 144 -5.05 11.09 -8.72
C LYS A 144 -5.17 11.24 -7.21
N HIS A 145 -5.88 12.26 -6.78
CA HIS A 145 -6.44 12.34 -5.43
C HIS A 145 -7.85 11.74 -5.46
N HIS A 146 -8.15 10.89 -4.52
CA HIS A 146 -9.47 10.27 -4.39
C HIS A 146 -9.96 10.35 -2.97
N ARG A 147 -11.16 10.89 -2.78
CA ARG A 147 -11.89 10.84 -1.50
C ARG A 147 -13.11 9.96 -1.71
N PRO A 148 -13.15 8.77 -1.09
CA PRO A 148 -14.32 7.89 -1.20
C PRO A 148 -15.59 8.56 -0.70
N LYS A 149 -16.71 8.30 -1.35
CA LYS A 149 -18.03 8.83 -0.94
C LYS A 149 -18.43 8.41 0.47
N ALA A 150 -17.93 7.25 0.92
CA ALA A 150 -18.18 6.72 2.26
C ALA A 150 -17.31 7.36 3.36
N THR A 151 -16.34 8.21 3.00
CA THR A 151 -15.50 8.92 3.96
C THR A 151 -16.35 9.90 4.75
N ARG A 152 -16.28 9.82 6.09
CA ARG A 152 -16.99 10.75 6.99
C ARG A 152 -16.62 12.19 6.69
N SER A 153 -17.56 13.13 6.84
CA SER A 153 -17.33 14.55 6.53
C SER A 153 -16.15 15.15 7.28
N GLU A 154 -15.98 14.76 8.55
CA GLU A 154 -14.92 15.25 9.43
C GLU A 154 -13.56 14.61 9.16
N SER A 155 -13.51 13.46 8.48
CA SER A 155 -12.27 12.77 8.19
C SER A 155 -11.41 13.56 7.20
N LYS A 156 -10.14 13.70 7.50
CA LYS A 156 -9.13 14.28 6.62
C LYS A 156 -8.47 13.24 5.69
N GLU A 157 -8.95 12.00 5.72
CA GLU A 157 -8.39 10.93 4.90
C GLU A 157 -8.70 11.13 3.41
N VAL A 158 -7.68 11.02 2.62
CA VAL A 158 -7.76 10.95 1.16
C VAL A 158 -6.82 9.84 0.67
N PHE A 159 -7.03 9.38 -0.54
CA PHE A 159 -6.13 8.43 -1.19
C PHE A 159 -5.37 9.14 -2.30
N LEU A 160 -4.06 8.95 -2.29
CA LEU A 160 -3.18 9.32 -3.39
C LEU A 160 -2.90 8.05 -4.21
N ILE A 161 -3.18 8.13 -5.50
CA ILE A 161 -3.17 6.97 -6.39
C ILE A 161 -2.23 7.24 -7.56
N GLY A 162 -1.19 6.43 -7.69
CA GLY A 162 -0.32 6.36 -8.86
C GLY A 162 -0.70 5.20 -9.76
N LEU A 163 -1.00 5.45 -11.02
CA LEU A 163 -1.37 4.43 -12.00
C LEU A 163 -0.34 4.35 -13.11
N ASN A 164 -0.11 3.12 -13.58
CA ASN A 164 0.79 2.82 -14.68
C ASN A 164 2.22 3.34 -14.40
N LYS A 165 2.92 2.68 -13.44
CA LYS A 165 4.33 2.94 -13.14
C LYS A 165 5.14 2.91 -14.45
N LEU A 166 6.02 3.89 -14.62
CA LEU A 166 6.91 4.05 -15.77
C LEU A 166 8.03 3.03 -15.80
#